data_d1b353f6ee85c29a7594d81cdd964f5f
#
_entry.id   d1b353f6ee85c29a7594d81cdd964f5f
#
_cell.length_a   1.000
_cell.length_b   1.000
_cell.length_c   1.000
_cell.angle_alpha   90.00
_cell.angle_beta   90.00
_cell.angle_gamma   90.00
#
_symmetry.space_group_name_H-M   'P 1'
#
loop_
_entity.id
_entity.type
_entity.pdbx_description
1 polymer ?
#
loop_
_entity_poly.entity_id
_entity_poly.type
_entity_poly.pdbx_seq_one_letter_code
_entity_poly.pdbx_strand_id
1 'polypeptide(L)'
;MSARPTTAGVILDLLARAQVKVGFGIPGVHNLGFWNALAPGRPTIMNVRHEQTCVYAADGLARATGSLAVAFTTTGPGAANTIGAFGEAAISGSPVLVISSEIPMKNRRDGFRGVLHEMVDQSSLFAPLAKKVELNGKKITLSKSTTSAQEAIDTVNQFIALLSQAPHGCGYVGIPADILNQEFSGSVPESFSSTEEVLAKQASSFSEFISQLKNELSAVKKVAIWAGGGATGVSEKVAQLSEHLAAPIFTSFAGRGVGIASAHYLAAPVHEPEIAGALADAELLLVFGSQLDGMNTKNWTLPFPSRVFVVDADPKIATRNIEVSGWLKTSDLSGVVNRSEEHTSELQSQST
;
A
#
# COMPACT_ATOMS: atom_id res chain seq x y z
N MET A 1 -38.93 -11.72 13.20
CA MET A 1 -38.25 -10.73 12.34
C MET A 1 -36.80 -10.68 12.82
N SER A 2 -35.81 -10.97 11.99
CA SER A 2 -34.42 -10.78 12.40
C SER A 2 -34.20 -9.27 12.61
N ALA A 3 -33.53 -8.90 13.71
CA ALA A 3 -33.19 -7.50 13.97
C ALA A 3 -32.33 -6.96 12.78
N ARG A 4 -32.59 -5.72 12.39
CA ARG A 4 -31.80 -5.06 11.35
C ARG A 4 -30.36 -4.94 11.81
N PRO A 5 -29.38 -5.11 10.91
CA PRO A 5 -27.98 -4.95 11.29
C PRO A 5 -27.72 -3.49 11.72
N THR A 6 -26.80 -3.30 12.66
CA THR A 6 -26.30 -1.96 12.99
C THR A 6 -25.31 -1.47 11.92
N THR A 7 -25.02 -0.17 11.88
CA THR A 7 -23.99 0.40 11.02
C THR A 7 -22.64 -0.33 11.20
N ALA A 8 -22.24 -0.62 12.45
CA ALA A 8 -21.05 -1.40 12.73
C ALA A 8 -21.11 -2.81 12.12
N GLY A 9 -22.28 -3.47 12.19
CA GLY A 9 -22.48 -4.77 11.58
C GLY A 9 -22.31 -4.75 10.07
N VAL A 10 -22.90 -3.76 9.39
CA VAL A 10 -22.75 -3.61 7.92
C VAL A 10 -21.29 -3.32 7.53
N ILE A 11 -20.57 -2.52 8.31
CA ILE A 11 -19.14 -2.28 8.07
C ILE A 11 -18.34 -3.59 8.17
N LEU A 12 -18.60 -4.41 9.19
CA LEU A 12 -17.94 -5.71 9.32
C LEU A 12 -18.28 -6.65 8.15
N ASP A 13 -19.51 -6.60 7.63
CA ASP A 13 -19.91 -7.34 6.43
C ASP A 13 -19.18 -6.85 5.16
N LEU A 14 -18.99 -5.53 5.00
CA LEU A 14 -18.17 -4.96 3.92
C LEU A 14 -16.72 -5.47 4.00
N LEU A 15 -16.14 -5.46 5.19
CA LEU A 15 -14.77 -5.95 5.40
C LEU A 15 -14.65 -7.45 5.11
N ALA A 16 -15.66 -8.26 5.51
CA ALA A 16 -15.71 -9.68 5.17
C ALA A 16 -15.76 -9.91 3.65
N ARG A 17 -16.55 -9.14 2.92
CA ARG A 17 -16.61 -9.17 1.45
C ARG A 17 -15.27 -8.78 0.81
N ALA A 18 -14.53 -7.87 1.43
CA ALA A 18 -13.17 -7.50 1.04
C ALA A 18 -12.10 -8.53 1.46
N GLN A 19 -12.54 -9.72 1.93
CA GLN A 19 -11.68 -10.81 2.39
C GLN A 19 -10.81 -10.47 3.62
N VAL A 20 -11.16 -9.43 4.36
CA VAL A 20 -10.54 -9.14 5.65
C VAL A 20 -11.07 -10.17 6.66
N LYS A 21 -10.18 -11.05 7.14
CA LYS A 21 -10.53 -12.10 8.11
C LYS A 21 -10.25 -11.70 9.54
N VAL A 22 -9.26 -10.84 9.73
CA VAL A 22 -8.77 -10.41 11.05
C VAL A 22 -8.59 -8.89 11.04
N GLY A 23 -9.05 -8.22 12.08
CA GLY A 23 -8.71 -6.86 12.43
C GLY A 23 -8.07 -6.79 13.81
N PHE A 24 -7.45 -5.68 14.16
CA PHE A 24 -6.81 -5.48 15.45
C PHE A 24 -7.46 -4.31 16.16
N GLY A 25 -7.72 -4.43 17.47
CA GLY A 25 -8.44 -3.35 18.16
C GLY A 25 -8.37 -3.40 19.67
N ILE A 26 -8.79 -2.30 20.29
CA ILE A 26 -9.05 -2.20 21.72
C ILE A 26 -10.48 -1.70 21.92
N PRO A 27 -11.32 -2.42 22.70
CA PRO A 27 -12.64 -1.96 23.02
C PRO A 27 -12.59 -0.73 23.93
N GLY A 28 -13.39 0.26 23.63
CA GLY A 28 -13.62 1.45 24.44
C GLY A 28 -15.10 1.84 24.38
N VAL A 29 -15.53 2.73 25.25
CA VAL A 29 -16.95 3.11 25.39
C VAL A 29 -17.60 3.50 24.06
N HIS A 30 -16.87 4.17 23.18
CA HIS A 30 -17.42 4.71 21.95
C HIS A 30 -17.39 3.74 20.77
N ASN A 31 -16.53 2.70 20.78
CA ASN A 31 -16.40 1.75 19.67
C ASN A 31 -16.94 0.35 19.96
N LEU A 32 -17.58 0.12 21.12
CA LEU A 32 -18.17 -1.17 21.50
C LEU A 32 -19.14 -1.72 20.44
N GLY A 33 -19.71 -0.86 19.61
CA GLY A 33 -20.60 -1.28 18.50
C GLY A 33 -19.96 -2.32 17.59
N PHE A 34 -18.64 -2.29 17.37
CA PHE A 34 -17.96 -3.30 16.56
C PHE A 34 -17.90 -4.66 17.29
N TRP A 35 -17.60 -4.66 18.59
CA TRP A 35 -17.56 -5.91 19.39
C TRP A 35 -18.95 -6.52 19.55
N ASN A 36 -19.98 -5.68 19.73
CA ASN A 36 -21.37 -6.15 19.80
C ASN A 36 -21.88 -6.71 18.47
N ALA A 37 -21.29 -6.30 17.36
CA ALA A 37 -21.64 -6.75 16.01
C ALA A 37 -20.84 -7.97 15.54
N LEU A 38 -19.93 -8.54 16.34
CA LEU A 38 -19.19 -9.74 15.97
C LEU A 38 -20.15 -10.92 15.77
N ALA A 39 -19.96 -11.64 14.67
CA ALA A 39 -20.77 -12.80 14.29
C ALA A 39 -19.96 -13.75 13.37
N PRO A 40 -20.38 -15.00 13.23
CA PRO A 40 -19.81 -15.91 12.23
C PRO A 40 -19.83 -15.30 10.83
N GLY A 41 -18.74 -15.45 10.10
CA GLY A 41 -18.59 -14.87 8.75
C GLY A 41 -18.05 -13.43 8.71
N ARG A 42 -18.01 -12.71 9.84
CA ARG A 42 -17.38 -11.39 9.97
C ARG A 42 -15.93 -11.51 10.43
N PRO A 43 -15.10 -10.48 10.19
CA PRO A 43 -13.72 -10.47 10.70
C PRO A 43 -13.67 -10.66 12.22
N THR A 44 -12.70 -11.44 12.66
CA THR A 44 -12.35 -11.50 14.09
C THR A 44 -11.58 -10.25 14.48
N ILE A 45 -11.92 -9.60 15.59
CA ILE A 45 -11.12 -8.49 16.13
C ILE A 45 -10.20 -9.04 17.21
N MET A 46 -8.90 -9.07 16.93
CA MET A 46 -7.88 -9.44 17.90
C MET A 46 -7.60 -8.25 18.83
N ASN A 47 -7.79 -8.48 20.12
CA ASN A 47 -7.52 -7.45 21.12
C ASN A 47 -6.01 -7.30 21.36
N VAL A 48 -5.55 -6.07 21.42
CA VAL A 48 -4.18 -5.69 21.76
C VAL A 48 -4.17 -4.86 23.04
N ARG A 49 -3.00 -4.41 23.50
CA ARG A 49 -2.87 -3.69 24.77
C ARG A 49 -2.58 -2.20 24.61
N HIS A 50 -2.32 -1.74 23.40
CA HIS A 50 -2.09 -0.34 23.08
C HIS A 50 -2.54 -0.09 21.64
N GLU A 51 -3.16 1.05 21.34
CA GLU A 51 -3.73 1.37 20.04
C GLU A 51 -2.68 1.40 18.92
N GLN A 52 -1.47 1.84 19.22
CA GLN A 52 -0.34 1.80 18.29
C GLN A 52 -0.10 0.38 17.79
N THR A 53 -0.24 -0.62 18.68
CA THR A 53 -0.07 -2.04 18.31
C THR A 53 -1.14 -2.50 17.32
N CYS A 54 -2.37 -1.93 17.35
CA CYS A 54 -3.40 -2.24 16.36
C CYS A 54 -2.91 -1.97 14.94
N VAL A 55 -2.28 -0.80 14.74
CA VAL A 55 -1.85 -0.37 13.42
C VAL A 55 -0.56 -1.06 13.00
N TYR A 56 0.42 -1.26 13.91
CA TYR A 56 1.61 -2.06 13.60
C TYR A 56 1.28 -3.51 13.24
N ALA A 57 0.30 -4.12 13.94
CA ALA A 57 -0.13 -5.48 13.62
C ALA A 57 -0.85 -5.52 12.26
N ALA A 58 -1.69 -4.53 11.97
CA ALA A 58 -2.33 -4.38 10.66
C ALA A 58 -1.29 -4.17 9.54
N ASP A 59 -0.29 -3.30 9.77
CA ASP A 59 0.82 -3.08 8.84
C ASP A 59 1.61 -4.37 8.57
N GLY A 60 1.98 -5.09 9.64
CA GLY A 60 2.67 -6.38 9.52
C GLY A 60 1.86 -7.42 8.72
N LEU A 61 0.55 -7.52 8.99
CA LEU A 61 -0.35 -8.39 8.23
C LEU A 61 -0.45 -7.97 6.77
N ALA A 62 -0.61 -6.68 6.49
CA ALA A 62 -0.68 -6.15 5.13
C ALA A 62 0.61 -6.44 4.35
N ARG A 63 1.78 -6.23 4.93
CA ARG A 63 3.08 -6.55 4.31
C ARG A 63 3.25 -8.05 4.04
N ALA A 64 2.80 -8.90 4.97
CA ALA A 64 2.94 -10.34 4.83
C ALA A 64 2.00 -10.95 3.79
N THR A 65 0.82 -10.34 3.58
CA THR A 65 -0.23 -10.90 2.71
C THR A 65 -0.47 -10.14 1.43
N GLY A 66 0.02 -8.90 1.32
CA GLY A 66 -0.31 -7.98 0.23
C GLY A 66 -1.78 -7.49 0.24
N SER A 67 -2.53 -7.78 1.30
CA SER A 67 -3.97 -7.54 1.38
C SER A 67 -4.30 -6.39 2.34
N LEU A 68 -5.50 -5.81 2.18
CA LEU A 68 -6.01 -4.79 3.09
C LEU A 68 -6.09 -5.33 4.52
N ALA A 69 -5.52 -4.59 5.47
CA ALA A 69 -5.63 -4.85 6.89
C ALA A 69 -6.32 -3.70 7.63
N VAL A 70 -6.96 -4.00 8.76
CA VAL A 70 -7.83 -3.05 9.46
C VAL A 70 -7.48 -2.95 10.95
N ALA A 71 -7.44 -1.72 11.45
CA ALA A 71 -7.33 -1.41 12.86
C ALA A 71 -8.56 -0.68 13.38
N PHE A 72 -9.05 -1.07 14.56
CA PHE A 72 -10.21 -0.47 15.22
C PHE A 72 -9.78 0.24 16.50
N THR A 73 -10.08 1.53 16.58
CA THR A 73 -9.69 2.34 17.74
C THR A 73 -10.88 3.10 18.32
N THR A 74 -10.74 3.55 19.56
CA THR A 74 -11.73 4.43 20.17
C THR A 74 -11.41 5.89 19.90
N THR A 75 -12.32 6.75 20.29
CA THR A 75 -12.31 8.21 20.10
C THR A 75 -11.12 8.90 20.74
N GLY A 76 -10.70 10.00 20.19
CA GLY A 76 -9.76 10.94 20.78
C GLY A 76 -8.36 10.36 21.01
N PRO A 77 -7.91 10.21 22.27
CA PRO A 77 -6.60 9.65 22.58
C PRO A 77 -6.35 8.28 21.95
N GLY A 78 -7.40 7.42 21.86
CA GLY A 78 -7.29 6.12 21.23
C GLY A 78 -6.94 6.21 19.74
N ALA A 79 -7.56 7.12 19.00
CA ALA A 79 -7.18 7.40 17.61
C ALA A 79 -5.79 8.05 17.53
N ALA A 80 -5.51 9.07 18.35
CA ALA A 80 -4.25 9.80 18.33
C ALA A 80 -3.03 8.89 18.61
N ASN A 81 -3.17 7.90 19.49
CA ASN A 81 -2.12 6.94 19.80
C ASN A 81 -1.69 6.09 18.60
N THR A 82 -2.46 6.06 17.52
CA THR A 82 -2.12 5.30 16.31
C THR A 82 -1.26 6.05 15.31
N ILE A 83 -1.11 7.37 15.44
CA ILE A 83 -0.51 8.25 14.42
C ILE A 83 0.92 7.82 14.04
N GLY A 84 1.76 7.46 15.03
CA GLY A 84 3.13 7.01 14.73
C GLY A 84 3.16 5.74 13.86
N ALA A 85 2.36 4.73 14.22
CA ALA A 85 2.26 3.51 13.45
C ALA A 85 1.56 3.72 12.09
N PHE A 86 0.57 4.62 12.03
CA PHE A 86 -0.07 5.01 10.77
C PHE A 86 0.92 5.67 9.80
N GLY A 87 1.81 6.52 10.34
CA GLY A 87 2.87 7.15 9.56
C GLY A 87 3.85 6.12 8.98
N GLU A 88 4.26 5.13 9.77
CA GLU A 88 5.14 4.05 9.31
C GLU A 88 4.48 3.21 8.20
N ALA A 89 3.22 2.80 8.40
CA ALA A 89 2.47 2.05 7.39
C ALA A 89 2.26 2.88 6.11
N ALA A 90 2.02 4.19 6.24
CA ALA A 90 1.83 5.10 5.10
C ALA A 90 3.11 5.26 4.27
N ILE A 91 4.27 5.46 4.92
CA ILE A 91 5.58 5.58 4.25
C ILE A 91 5.94 4.26 3.55
N SER A 92 5.61 3.13 4.17
CA SER A 92 5.84 1.81 3.59
C SER A 92 4.88 1.44 2.47
N GLY A 93 3.84 2.26 2.23
CA GLY A 93 2.82 1.98 1.23
C GLY A 93 1.95 0.77 1.57
N SER A 94 1.72 0.48 2.85
CA SER A 94 0.90 -0.65 3.28
C SER A 94 -0.59 -0.32 3.17
N PRO A 95 -1.44 -1.23 2.67
CA PRO A 95 -2.89 -1.04 2.61
C PRO A 95 -3.51 -1.23 4.00
N VAL A 96 -3.54 -0.16 4.81
CA VAL A 96 -4.10 -0.17 6.15
C VAL A 96 -5.25 0.82 6.27
N LEU A 97 -6.40 0.34 6.75
CA LEU A 97 -7.55 1.16 7.08
C LEU A 97 -7.73 1.24 8.60
N VAL A 98 -7.62 2.44 9.15
CA VAL A 98 -7.97 2.71 10.55
C VAL A 98 -9.42 3.17 10.62
N ILE A 99 -10.24 2.44 11.35
CA ILE A 99 -11.65 2.79 11.62
C ILE A 99 -11.75 3.14 13.10
N SER A 100 -12.05 4.39 13.38
CA SER A 100 -12.17 4.90 14.75
C SER A 100 -13.58 5.37 15.05
N SER A 101 -14.00 5.21 16.31
CA SER A 101 -15.16 5.95 16.76
C SER A 101 -14.82 7.43 16.97
N GLU A 102 -15.85 8.24 16.97
CA GLU A 102 -15.79 9.66 17.36
C GLU A 102 -16.91 9.96 18.36
N ILE A 103 -16.85 11.15 19.00
CA ILE A 103 -17.91 11.57 19.91
C ILE A 103 -19.28 11.52 19.20
N PRO A 104 -20.35 11.17 19.93
CA PRO A 104 -21.70 11.10 19.34
C PRO A 104 -22.11 12.42 18.67
N MET A 105 -22.81 12.34 17.52
CA MET A 105 -23.30 13.51 16.79
C MET A 105 -24.10 14.48 17.67
N LYS A 106 -24.94 13.93 18.54
CA LYS A 106 -25.74 14.73 19.50
C LYS A 106 -24.90 15.60 20.45
N ASN A 107 -23.64 15.24 20.65
CA ASN A 107 -22.71 15.95 21.54
C ASN A 107 -21.82 16.94 20.77
N ARG A 108 -21.78 16.88 19.44
CA ARG A 108 -20.99 17.81 18.62
C ARG A 108 -21.61 19.20 18.62
N ARG A 109 -20.79 20.22 18.79
CA ARG A 109 -21.14 21.66 18.74
C ARG A 109 -19.90 22.41 18.24
N ASP A 110 -20.11 23.67 17.95
CA ASP A 110 -19.00 24.57 17.67
C ASP A 110 -18.13 24.75 18.94
N GLY A 111 -16.84 24.55 18.78
CA GLY A 111 -15.87 24.64 19.85
C GLY A 111 -15.83 23.45 20.80
N PHE A 112 -14.90 23.47 21.71
CA PHE A 112 -14.62 22.43 22.68
C PHE A 112 -15.60 22.50 23.86
N ARG A 113 -16.19 21.38 24.26
CA ARG A 113 -17.19 21.30 25.33
C ARG A 113 -16.78 20.46 26.53
N GLY A 114 -15.66 19.74 26.44
CA GLY A 114 -15.23 18.82 27.49
C GLY A 114 -15.99 17.48 27.48
N VAL A 115 -16.48 17.04 26.34
CA VAL A 115 -16.99 15.68 26.18
C VAL A 115 -15.85 14.70 26.31
N LEU A 116 -16.07 13.56 26.97
CA LEU A 116 -15.04 12.54 27.14
C LEU A 116 -14.38 12.21 25.79
N HIS A 117 -13.04 12.34 25.72
CA HIS A 117 -12.22 12.09 24.54
C HIS A 117 -12.56 12.98 23.32
N GLU A 118 -13.11 14.16 23.56
CA GLU A 118 -13.46 15.10 22.51
C GLU A 118 -12.24 15.54 21.70
N MET A 119 -12.37 15.47 20.37
CA MET A 119 -11.50 16.13 19.40
C MET A 119 -12.34 16.92 18.42
N VAL A 120 -11.94 18.14 18.11
CA VAL A 120 -12.70 19.01 17.20
C VAL A 120 -12.69 18.45 15.77
N ASP A 121 -11.54 17.99 15.31
CA ASP A 121 -11.35 17.36 14.01
C ASP A 121 -10.35 16.21 14.12
N GLN A 122 -10.86 15.01 14.38
CA GLN A 122 -10.02 13.83 14.54
C GLN A 122 -9.43 13.37 13.20
N SER A 123 -10.15 13.55 12.10
CA SER A 123 -9.68 13.16 10.77
C SER A 123 -8.48 13.97 10.29
N SER A 124 -8.35 15.23 10.72
CA SER A 124 -7.22 16.08 10.35
C SER A 124 -5.87 15.58 10.87
N LEU A 125 -5.85 14.78 11.94
CA LEU A 125 -4.62 14.15 12.46
C LEU A 125 -4.01 13.18 11.44
N PHE A 126 -4.83 12.51 10.64
CA PHE A 126 -4.44 11.47 9.69
C PHE A 126 -4.24 12.01 8.26
N ALA A 127 -4.92 13.10 7.91
CA ALA A 127 -4.96 13.64 6.56
C ALA A 127 -3.58 13.91 5.92
N PRO A 128 -2.55 14.40 6.64
CA PRO A 128 -1.22 14.59 6.05
C PRO A 128 -0.56 13.30 5.59
N LEU A 129 -0.82 12.18 6.27
CA LEU A 129 -0.21 10.86 6.06
C LEU A 129 -1.08 9.93 5.21
N ALA A 130 -2.39 10.20 5.15
CA ALA A 130 -3.34 9.37 4.42
C ALA A 130 -3.08 9.39 2.90
N LYS A 131 -3.41 8.27 2.24
CA LYS A 131 -3.34 8.14 0.78
C LYS A 131 -4.14 9.25 0.11
N LYS A 132 -3.56 9.84 -0.92
CA LYS A 132 -4.19 10.85 -1.77
C LYS A 132 -4.37 10.28 -3.16
N VAL A 133 -5.57 10.37 -3.69
CA VAL A 133 -5.93 9.90 -5.02
C VAL A 133 -6.60 11.01 -5.82
N GLU A 134 -6.57 10.90 -7.13
CA GLU A 134 -7.33 11.78 -8.02
C GLU A 134 -8.43 10.96 -8.70
N LEU A 135 -9.68 11.34 -8.48
CA LEU A 135 -10.85 10.72 -9.07
C LEU A 135 -11.68 11.79 -9.77
N ASN A 136 -11.94 11.61 -11.06
CA ASN A 136 -12.73 12.57 -11.88
C ASN A 136 -12.22 14.01 -11.74
N GLY A 137 -10.89 14.20 -11.76
CA GLY A 137 -10.24 15.51 -11.64
C GLY A 137 -10.28 16.11 -10.23
N LYS A 138 -10.79 15.40 -9.23
CA LYS A 138 -10.82 15.83 -7.82
C LYS A 138 -9.77 15.09 -6.99
N LYS A 139 -9.00 15.83 -6.23
CA LYS A 139 -8.07 15.25 -5.23
C LYS A 139 -8.86 14.84 -3.99
N ILE A 140 -8.77 13.56 -3.61
CA ILE A 140 -9.40 12.97 -2.44
C ILE A 140 -8.30 12.50 -1.49
N THR A 141 -8.38 12.91 -0.23
CA THR A 141 -7.55 12.39 0.85
C THR A 141 -8.34 11.31 1.59
N LEU A 142 -7.77 10.13 1.79
CA LEU A 142 -8.44 9.02 2.43
C LEU A 142 -8.43 9.16 3.98
N SER A 143 -8.85 10.32 4.46
CA SER A 143 -9.05 10.62 5.88
C SER A 143 -10.33 11.40 6.01
N LYS A 144 -11.35 10.82 6.69
CA LYS A 144 -12.67 11.42 6.76
C LYS A 144 -13.40 11.08 8.06
N SER A 145 -13.99 12.10 8.68
CA SER A 145 -15.04 11.98 9.70
C SER A 145 -16.40 11.96 9.04
N THR A 146 -17.25 11.02 9.44
CA THR A 146 -18.60 10.85 8.86
C THR A 146 -19.68 11.41 9.77
N THR A 147 -20.86 11.71 9.22
CA THR A 147 -21.96 12.38 9.92
C THR A 147 -23.27 11.59 9.87
N SER A 148 -23.34 10.54 9.06
CA SER A 148 -24.50 9.65 8.95
C SER A 148 -24.09 8.20 8.71
N ALA A 149 -25.00 7.27 8.95
CA ALA A 149 -24.78 5.84 8.72
C ALA A 149 -24.50 5.54 7.24
N GLN A 150 -25.27 6.14 6.32
CA GLN A 150 -25.04 5.94 4.88
C GLN A 150 -23.67 6.46 4.46
N GLU A 151 -23.29 7.67 4.91
CA GLU A 151 -21.97 8.23 4.62
C GLU A 151 -20.84 7.35 5.16
N ALA A 152 -20.99 6.77 6.35
CA ALA A 152 -19.99 5.85 6.90
C ALA A 152 -19.82 4.60 6.03
N ILE A 153 -20.94 3.98 5.61
CA ILE A 153 -20.95 2.80 4.74
C ILE A 153 -20.29 3.12 3.39
N ASP A 154 -20.70 4.21 2.74
CA ASP A 154 -20.19 4.61 1.43
C ASP A 154 -18.68 4.95 1.50
N THR A 155 -18.26 5.66 2.56
CA THR A 155 -16.86 6.01 2.78
C THR A 155 -16.01 4.77 3.01
N VAL A 156 -16.42 3.85 3.87
CA VAL A 156 -15.70 2.60 4.12
C VAL A 156 -15.60 1.77 2.83
N ASN A 157 -16.71 1.63 2.08
CA ASN A 157 -16.70 0.91 0.80
C ASN A 157 -15.73 1.52 -0.21
N GLN A 158 -15.75 2.85 -0.36
CA GLN A 158 -14.83 3.57 -1.24
C GLN A 158 -13.37 3.40 -0.81
N PHE A 159 -13.08 3.51 0.50
CA PHE A 159 -11.72 3.41 1.00
C PHE A 159 -11.18 1.98 0.88
N ILE A 160 -12.01 0.96 1.08
CA ILE A 160 -11.65 -0.44 0.79
C ILE A 160 -11.20 -0.58 -0.66
N ALA A 161 -12.00 -0.09 -1.62
CA ALA A 161 -11.68 -0.15 -3.04
C ALA A 161 -10.33 0.53 -3.37
N LEU A 162 -10.15 1.75 -2.87
CA LEU A 162 -8.98 2.57 -3.17
C LEU A 162 -7.70 2.09 -2.47
N LEU A 163 -7.79 1.51 -1.27
CA LEU A 163 -6.63 0.99 -0.55
C LEU A 163 -6.19 -0.38 -1.06
N SER A 164 -7.12 -1.17 -1.60
CA SER A 164 -6.81 -2.48 -2.20
C SER A 164 -6.10 -2.37 -3.55
N GLN A 165 -6.02 -1.18 -4.14
CA GLN A 165 -5.36 -0.94 -5.42
C GLN A 165 -3.99 -0.29 -5.22
N ALA A 166 -2.99 -0.79 -5.94
CA ALA A 166 -1.67 -0.15 -6.01
C ALA A 166 -1.73 1.20 -6.77
N PRO A 167 -0.91 2.18 -6.42
CA PRO A 167 -0.02 2.18 -5.24
C PRO A 167 -0.83 2.18 -3.95
N HIS A 168 -0.48 1.28 -3.04
CA HIS A 168 -1.17 1.17 -1.75
C HIS A 168 -0.89 2.37 -0.83
N GLY A 169 -1.47 2.36 0.35
CA GLY A 169 -1.28 3.39 1.38
C GLY A 169 -2.32 3.26 2.48
N CYS A 170 -2.38 4.23 3.39
CA CYS A 170 -3.26 4.18 4.55
C CYS A 170 -4.48 5.08 4.41
N GLY A 171 -5.57 4.68 5.05
CA GLY A 171 -6.80 5.46 5.17
C GLY A 171 -7.33 5.50 6.59
N TYR A 172 -8.10 6.54 6.88
CA TYR A 172 -8.75 6.76 8.17
C TYR A 172 -10.23 7.09 7.99
N VAL A 173 -11.09 6.43 8.77
CA VAL A 173 -12.52 6.75 8.84
C VAL A 173 -12.93 6.92 10.29
N GLY A 174 -13.43 8.11 10.62
CA GLY A 174 -14.03 8.44 11.91
C GLY A 174 -15.54 8.31 11.87
N ILE A 175 -16.14 7.57 12.81
CA ILE A 175 -17.58 7.31 12.83
C ILE A 175 -18.13 7.64 14.22
N PRO A 176 -19.11 8.55 14.35
CA PRO A 176 -19.73 8.87 15.62
C PRO A 176 -20.33 7.64 16.32
N ALA A 177 -20.13 7.54 17.63
CA ALA A 177 -20.53 6.36 18.41
C ALA A 177 -22.03 6.07 18.36
N ASP A 178 -22.88 7.09 18.30
CA ASP A 178 -24.33 6.92 18.14
C ASP A 178 -24.70 6.38 16.75
N ILE A 179 -23.99 6.81 15.71
CA ILE A 179 -24.15 6.29 14.35
C ILE A 179 -23.68 4.83 14.25
N LEU A 180 -22.56 4.46 14.89
CA LEU A 180 -22.06 3.08 14.92
C LEU A 180 -23.10 2.09 15.44
N ASN A 181 -23.84 2.47 16.46
CA ASN A 181 -24.85 1.63 17.12
C ASN A 181 -26.25 1.74 16.50
N GLN A 182 -26.46 2.63 15.56
CA GLN A 182 -27.75 2.84 14.90
C GLN A 182 -28.10 1.63 14.00
N GLU A 183 -29.37 1.19 14.04
CA GLU A 183 -29.90 0.27 13.03
C GLU A 183 -29.78 0.88 11.63
N PHE A 184 -29.23 0.10 10.70
CA PHE A 184 -29.02 0.54 9.33
C PHE A 184 -30.20 0.11 8.45
N SER A 185 -30.79 1.09 7.77
CA SER A 185 -31.89 0.88 6.82
C SER A 185 -31.60 1.43 5.43
N GLY A 186 -30.37 1.89 5.19
CA GLY A 186 -29.94 2.44 3.91
C GLY A 186 -29.54 1.37 2.89
N SER A 187 -28.91 1.80 1.80
CA SER A 187 -28.40 0.91 0.75
C SER A 187 -26.95 0.53 1.02
N VAL A 188 -26.64 -0.76 0.86
CA VAL A 188 -25.25 -1.26 0.91
C VAL A 188 -24.74 -1.38 -0.52
N PRO A 189 -23.57 -0.77 -0.87
CA PRO A 189 -23.01 -0.91 -2.19
C PRO A 189 -22.76 -2.39 -2.54
N GLU A 190 -23.17 -2.82 -3.75
CA GLU A 190 -23.04 -4.21 -4.19
C GLU A 190 -21.60 -4.60 -4.55
N SER A 191 -20.80 -3.64 -4.97
CA SER A 191 -19.41 -3.84 -5.39
C SER A 191 -18.49 -2.76 -4.85
N PHE A 192 -17.21 -3.08 -4.78
CA PHE A 192 -16.16 -2.10 -4.59
C PHE A 192 -15.86 -1.47 -5.94
N SER A 193 -16.44 -0.29 -6.22
CA SER A 193 -16.26 0.37 -7.52
C SER A 193 -14.81 0.88 -7.66
N SER A 194 -14.08 0.28 -8.59
CA SER A 194 -12.84 0.83 -9.13
C SER A 194 -13.15 1.52 -10.46
N THR A 195 -12.70 2.74 -10.63
CA THR A 195 -12.83 3.45 -11.91
C THR A 195 -11.89 2.82 -12.96
N GLU A 196 -12.47 2.21 -14.00
CA GLU A 196 -11.77 1.51 -15.09
C GLU A 196 -10.97 2.43 -16.05
N GLU A 197 -10.99 3.75 -15.89
CA GLU A 197 -10.40 4.69 -16.86
C GLU A 197 -8.85 4.71 -16.94
N VAL A 198 -8.14 3.97 -16.08
CA VAL A 198 -6.67 4.02 -16.01
C VAL A 198 -5.99 3.10 -17.05
N LEU A 199 -6.68 2.08 -17.55
CA LEU A 199 -6.05 1.02 -18.34
C LEU A 199 -5.68 1.38 -19.78
N ALA A 200 -6.42 2.24 -20.46
CA ALA A 200 -6.22 2.53 -21.88
C ALA A 200 -4.97 3.41 -22.19
N LYS A 201 -4.58 4.30 -21.28
CA LYS A 201 -3.36 5.13 -21.44
C LYS A 201 -2.05 4.39 -21.12
N GLN A 202 -2.11 3.21 -20.51
CA GLN A 202 -0.93 2.43 -20.13
C GLN A 202 -0.33 1.63 -21.31
N ALA A 203 -1.11 1.27 -22.31
CA ALA A 203 -0.65 0.37 -23.38
C ALA A 203 0.39 1.01 -24.32
N SER A 204 0.27 2.31 -24.66
CA SER A 204 1.25 2.99 -25.53
C SER A 204 2.56 3.25 -24.80
N SER A 205 2.50 3.70 -23.54
CA SER A 205 3.67 3.94 -22.71
C SER A 205 4.45 2.64 -22.42
N PHE A 206 3.77 1.51 -22.35
CA PHE A 206 4.39 0.20 -22.15
C PHE A 206 5.28 -0.20 -23.34
N SER A 207 4.76 -0.12 -24.57
CA SER A 207 5.50 -0.50 -25.78
C SER A 207 6.71 0.42 -26.02
N GLU A 208 6.57 1.71 -25.77
CA GLU A 208 7.65 2.68 -25.85
C GLU A 208 8.74 2.38 -24.82
N PHE A 209 8.37 2.13 -23.56
CA PHE A 209 9.29 1.77 -22.51
C PHE A 209 10.08 0.50 -22.82
N ILE A 210 9.40 -0.58 -23.26
CA ILE A 210 10.06 -1.84 -23.62
C ILE A 210 11.01 -1.66 -24.81
N SER A 211 10.63 -0.87 -25.81
CA SER A 211 11.51 -0.58 -26.96
C SER A 211 12.76 0.20 -26.54
N GLN A 212 12.61 1.19 -25.68
CA GLN A 212 13.74 1.95 -25.14
C GLN A 212 14.66 1.05 -24.29
N LEU A 213 14.07 0.28 -23.37
CA LEU A 213 14.82 -0.65 -22.53
C LEU A 213 15.60 -1.69 -23.35
N LYS A 214 14.99 -2.24 -24.41
CA LYS A 214 15.63 -3.18 -25.34
C LYS A 214 16.87 -2.58 -26.00
N ASN A 215 16.78 -1.35 -26.49
CA ASN A 215 17.91 -0.65 -27.09
C ASN A 215 19.06 -0.45 -26.11
N GLU A 216 18.74 -0.05 -24.87
CA GLU A 216 19.75 0.16 -23.82
C GLU A 216 20.38 -1.16 -23.35
N LEU A 217 19.59 -2.23 -23.20
CA LEU A 217 20.11 -3.57 -22.87
C LEU A 217 21.10 -4.09 -23.95
N SER A 218 20.84 -3.79 -25.22
CA SER A 218 21.74 -4.17 -26.32
C SER A 218 23.08 -3.42 -26.31
N ALA A 219 23.14 -2.27 -25.65
CA ALA A 219 24.31 -1.39 -25.59
C ALA A 219 25.21 -1.62 -24.38
N VAL A 220 24.82 -2.49 -23.43
CA VAL A 220 25.52 -2.73 -22.16
C VAL A 220 25.87 -4.20 -21.99
N LYS A 221 26.88 -4.48 -21.16
CA LYS A 221 27.31 -5.85 -20.82
C LYS A 221 26.98 -6.23 -19.37
N LYS A 222 26.88 -5.25 -18.49
CA LYS A 222 26.68 -5.48 -17.06
C LYS A 222 25.37 -4.84 -16.62
N VAL A 223 24.38 -5.68 -16.38
CA VAL A 223 23.07 -5.27 -15.87
C VAL A 223 22.96 -5.63 -14.39
N ALA A 224 22.31 -4.82 -13.59
CA ALA A 224 21.91 -5.11 -12.23
C ALA A 224 20.39 -4.99 -12.06
N ILE A 225 19.84 -5.71 -11.10
CA ILE A 225 18.43 -5.65 -10.75
C ILE A 225 18.31 -5.16 -9.32
N TRP A 226 17.41 -4.20 -9.08
CA TRP A 226 17.02 -3.74 -7.75
C TRP A 226 15.54 -4.06 -7.51
N ALA A 227 15.27 -4.95 -6.56
CA ALA A 227 13.92 -5.37 -6.22
C ALA A 227 13.46 -4.76 -4.88
N GLY A 228 12.34 -4.03 -4.91
CA GLY A 228 11.66 -3.51 -3.73
C GLY A 228 10.50 -4.38 -3.27
N GLY A 229 9.79 -3.91 -2.23
CA GLY A 229 8.61 -4.59 -1.69
C GLY A 229 7.49 -4.81 -2.69
N GLY A 230 7.33 -3.91 -3.68
CA GLY A 230 6.35 -4.06 -4.75
C GLY A 230 6.59 -5.24 -5.69
N ALA A 231 7.83 -5.79 -5.71
CA ALA A 231 8.18 -6.94 -6.55
C ALA A 231 7.97 -8.31 -5.87
N THR A 232 7.48 -8.35 -4.63
CA THR A 232 7.32 -9.61 -3.86
C THR A 232 6.45 -10.64 -4.61
N GLY A 233 5.36 -10.19 -5.24
CA GLY A 233 4.45 -11.06 -6.00
C GLY A 233 5.03 -11.63 -7.31
N VAL A 234 6.21 -11.18 -7.74
CA VAL A 234 6.87 -11.62 -8.99
C VAL A 234 8.28 -12.17 -8.74
N SER A 235 8.57 -12.62 -7.52
CA SER A 235 9.89 -13.08 -7.06
C SER A 235 10.54 -14.11 -7.97
N GLU A 236 9.79 -15.15 -8.39
CA GLU A 236 10.29 -16.20 -9.29
C GLU A 236 10.69 -15.64 -10.66
N LYS A 237 9.89 -14.74 -11.21
CA LYS A 237 10.17 -14.10 -12.49
C LYS A 237 11.39 -13.19 -12.44
N VAL A 238 11.56 -12.46 -11.33
CA VAL A 238 12.77 -11.66 -11.11
C VAL A 238 14.00 -12.55 -11.04
N ALA A 239 13.90 -13.74 -10.41
CA ALA A 239 15.00 -14.72 -10.41
C ALA A 239 15.32 -15.21 -11.83
N GLN A 240 14.33 -15.58 -12.63
CA GLN A 240 14.48 -16.02 -14.01
C GLN A 240 15.15 -14.93 -14.86
N LEU A 241 14.68 -13.68 -14.78
CA LEU A 241 15.29 -12.55 -15.49
C LEU A 241 16.73 -12.32 -15.07
N SER A 242 17.05 -12.46 -13.78
CA SER A 242 18.41 -12.34 -13.25
C SER A 242 19.32 -13.42 -13.83
N GLU A 243 18.90 -14.69 -13.86
CA GLU A 243 19.66 -15.78 -14.48
C GLU A 243 19.92 -15.51 -15.96
N HIS A 244 18.89 -15.08 -16.66
CA HIS A 244 18.96 -14.79 -18.09
C HIS A 244 19.94 -13.66 -18.42
N LEU A 245 19.95 -12.60 -17.61
CA LEU A 245 20.86 -11.46 -17.80
C LEU A 245 22.22 -11.62 -17.09
N ALA A 246 22.44 -12.71 -16.35
CA ALA A 246 23.53 -12.87 -15.40
C ALA A 246 23.67 -11.64 -14.47
N ALA A 247 22.53 -11.10 -14.03
CA ALA A 247 22.44 -9.81 -13.34
C ALA A 247 22.33 -9.99 -11.82
N PRO A 248 23.21 -9.39 -11.01
CA PRO A 248 23.08 -9.42 -9.56
C PRO A 248 21.78 -8.76 -9.11
N ILE A 249 21.09 -9.38 -8.13
CA ILE A 249 19.87 -8.86 -7.53
C ILE A 249 20.22 -8.18 -6.21
N PHE A 250 19.99 -6.88 -6.15
CA PHE A 250 19.97 -6.06 -4.94
C PHE A 250 18.54 -5.96 -4.44
N THR A 251 18.34 -5.93 -3.12
CA THR A 251 17.00 -5.78 -2.54
C THR A 251 16.95 -4.62 -1.56
N SER A 252 15.81 -3.92 -1.55
CA SER A 252 15.46 -3.08 -0.41
C SER A 252 15.13 -3.96 0.81
N PHE A 253 15.04 -3.38 2.01
CA PHE A 253 14.61 -4.13 3.20
C PHE A 253 13.24 -4.78 3.00
N ALA A 254 12.30 -4.08 2.38
CA ALA A 254 10.96 -4.60 2.09
C ALA A 254 10.95 -5.63 0.93
N GLY A 255 11.93 -5.60 0.05
CA GLY A 255 12.09 -6.54 -1.07
C GLY A 255 12.95 -7.75 -0.74
N ARG A 256 13.43 -7.90 0.50
CA ARG A 256 14.30 -9.00 0.89
C ARG A 256 13.67 -10.35 0.58
N GLY A 257 14.41 -11.21 -0.13
CA GLY A 257 13.94 -12.50 -0.61
C GLY A 257 13.35 -12.48 -2.01
N VAL A 258 13.09 -11.32 -2.61
CA VAL A 258 12.69 -11.24 -4.02
C VAL A 258 13.85 -11.72 -4.90
N GLY A 259 13.59 -12.73 -5.73
CA GLY A 259 14.60 -13.32 -6.60
C GLY A 259 15.58 -14.27 -5.90
N ILE A 260 15.30 -14.71 -4.67
CA ILE A 260 16.18 -15.56 -3.86
C ILE A 260 16.54 -16.90 -4.53
N ALA A 261 15.76 -17.35 -5.49
CA ALA A 261 16.03 -18.59 -6.24
C ALA A 261 17.15 -18.41 -7.28
N SER A 262 17.57 -17.18 -7.60
CA SER A 262 18.68 -16.93 -8.52
C SER A 262 20.04 -17.13 -7.85
N ALA A 263 20.98 -17.72 -8.58
CA ALA A 263 22.39 -17.79 -8.19
C ALA A 263 23.06 -16.41 -8.06
N HIS A 264 22.48 -15.39 -8.66
CA HIS A 264 22.95 -14.00 -8.61
C HIS A 264 22.31 -13.17 -7.49
N TYR A 265 21.51 -13.79 -6.59
CA TYR A 265 20.90 -13.09 -5.48
C TYR A 265 21.95 -12.67 -4.43
N LEU A 266 21.99 -11.38 -4.10
CA LEU A 266 22.89 -10.83 -3.09
C LEU A 266 22.15 -10.79 -1.73
N ALA A 267 22.52 -11.70 -0.83
CA ALA A 267 21.85 -11.82 0.49
C ALA A 267 22.23 -10.70 1.47
N ALA A 268 23.35 -10.02 1.25
CA ALA A 268 23.81 -8.93 2.11
C ALA A 268 23.18 -7.58 1.71
N PRO A 269 23.07 -6.64 2.68
CA PRO A 269 22.58 -5.30 2.39
C PRO A 269 23.50 -4.56 1.39
N VAL A 270 22.91 -3.74 0.53
CA VAL A 270 23.68 -2.92 -0.42
C VAL A 270 24.61 -1.89 0.25
N HIS A 271 24.48 -1.70 1.56
CA HIS A 271 25.35 -0.84 2.38
C HIS A 271 26.75 -1.43 2.61
N GLU A 272 26.92 -2.75 2.45
CA GLU A 272 28.21 -3.40 2.56
C GLU A 272 29.11 -2.99 1.37
N PRO A 273 30.40 -2.67 1.60
CA PRO A 273 31.26 -2.13 0.56
C PRO A 273 31.39 -3.02 -0.68
N GLU A 274 31.49 -4.34 -0.49
CA GLU A 274 31.61 -5.31 -1.58
C GLU A 274 30.32 -5.35 -2.43
N ILE A 275 29.16 -5.26 -1.77
CA ILE A 275 27.85 -5.23 -2.43
C ILE A 275 27.66 -3.90 -3.17
N ALA A 276 28.04 -2.77 -2.56
CA ALA A 276 28.01 -1.46 -3.22
C ALA A 276 28.97 -1.42 -4.42
N GLY A 277 30.12 -2.11 -4.35
CA GLY A 277 31.07 -2.29 -5.45
C GLY A 277 30.43 -3.00 -6.65
N ALA A 278 29.65 -4.05 -6.42
CA ALA A 278 28.94 -4.75 -7.48
C ALA A 278 27.86 -3.87 -8.15
N LEU A 279 27.25 -2.92 -7.41
CA LEU A 279 26.34 -1.92 -7.99
C LEU A 279 27.13 -0.90 -8.85
N ALA A 280 28.29 -0.45 -8.40
CA ALA A 280 29.17 0.46 -9.14
C ALA A 280 29.65 -0.11 -10.47
N ASP A 281 29.81 -1.44 -10.53
CA ASP A 281 30.24 -2.15 -11.73
C ASP A 281 29.15 -2.28 -12.80
N ALA A 282 27.87 -2.04 -12.43
CA ALA A 282 26.77 -2.13 -13.36
C ALA A 282 26.76 -0.94 -14.34
N GLU A 283 26.41 -1.20 -15.58
CA GLU A 283 26.22 -0.18 -16.62
C GLU A 283 24.76 0.24 -16.75
N LEU A 284 23.82 -0.65 -16.30
CA LEU A 284 22.38 -0.43 -16.30
C LEU A 284 21.75 -1.06 -15.06
N LEU A 285 20.82 -0.34 -14.42
CA LEU A 285 20.03 -0.81 -13.29
C LEU A 285 18.55 -0.90 -13.66
N LEU A 286 17.96 -2.10 -13.48
CA LEU A 286 16.53 -2.33 -13.56
C LEU A 286 15.94 -2.28 -12.15
N VAL A 287 14.98 -1.40 -11.91
CA VAL A 287 14.33 -1.22 -10.60
C VAL A 287 12.89 -1.68 -10.68
N PHE A 288 12.52 -2.66 -9.84
CA PHE A 288 11.18 -3.20 -9.76
C PHE A 288 10.55 -2.97 -8.38
N GLY A 289 9.43 -2.25 -8.35
CA GLY A 289 8.62 -2.07 -7.15
C GLY A 289 9.37 -1.42 -5.97
N SER A 290 10.21 -0.41 -6.24
CA SER A 290 11.01 0.28 -5.22
C SER A 290 10.97 1.78 -5.39
N GLN A 291 10.79 2.46 -4.26
CA GLN A 291 10.84 3.92 -4.18
C GLN A 291 12.27 4.48 -4.19
N LEU A 292 13.29 3.63 -4.07
CA LEU A 292 14.69 4.02 -3.90
C LEU A 292 14.85 5.05 -2.78
N ASP A 293 14.27 4.75 -1.61
CA ASP A 293 14.24 5.62 -0.45
C ASP A 293 15.63 5.84 0.17
N GLY A 294 15.73 6.87 1.02
CA GLY A 294 17.00 7.29 1.60
C GLY A 294 17.66 6.21 2.47
N MET A 295 16.89 5.39 3.20
CA MET A 295 17.47 4.36 4.05
C MET A 295 18.12 3.25 3.22
N ASN A 296 17.42 2.75 2.21
CA ASN A 296 17.93 1.69 1.35
C ASN A 296 19.09 2.14 0.45
N THR A 297 19.19 3.44 0.15
CA THR A 297 20.19 4.01 -0.78
C THR A 297 21.31 4.79 -0.09
N LYS A 298 21.46 4.70 1.23
CA LYS A 298 22.39 5.54 2.03
C LYS A 298 22.20 7.04 1.75
N ASN A 299 20.95 7.50 1.78
CA ASN A 299 20.57 8.85 1.38
C ASN A 299 21.10 9.23 -0.02
N TRP A 300 20.89 8.30 -0.97
CA TRP A 300 21.21 8.43 -2.39
C TRP A 300 22.71 8.61 -2.69
N THR A 301 23.57 8.14 -1.78
CA THR A 301 25.03 8.17 -1.97
C THR A 301 25.61 6.89 -2.57
N LEU A 302 24.78 5.88 -2.83
CA LEU A 302 25.23 4.68 -3.52
C LEU A 302 25.66 4.99 -4.95
N PRO A 303 26.64 4.23 -5.49
CA PRO A 303 27.15 4.43 -6.83
C PRO A 303 26.24 3.85 -7.89
N PHE A 304 25.11 4.51 -8.14
CA PHE A 304 24.17 4.11 -9.19
C PHE A 304 24.80 4.28 -10.59
N PRO A 305 24.54 3.35 -11.53
CA PRO A 305 24.91 3.56 -12.92
C PRO A 305 24.12 4.72 -13.53
N SER A 306 24.60 5.28 -14.62
CA SER A 306 23.94 6.38 -15.32
C SER A 306 22.63 5.98 -16.03
N ARG A 307 22.47 4.68 -16.31
CA ARG A 307 21.25 4.13 -16.93
C ARG A 307 20.40 3.42 -15.89
N VAL A 308 19.30 4.06 -15.49
CA VAL A 308 18.36 3.52 -14.51
C VAL A 308 16.96 3.47 -15.10
N PHE A 309 16.34 2.29 -15.07
CA PHE A 309 14.99 2.05 -15.53
C PHE A 309 14.10 1.62 -14.37
N VAL A 310 13.02 2.35 -14.11
CA VAL A 310 12.13 2.13 -12.96
C VAL A 310 10.77 1.62 -13.40
N VAL A 311 10.34 0.51 -12.86
CA VAL A 311 9.00 -0.05 -13.03
C VAL A 311 8.31 -0.12 -11.67
N ASP A 312 7.29 0.70 -11.49
CA ASP A 312 6.58 0.83 -10.20
C ASP A 312 5.12 1.26 -10.40
N ALA A 313 4.30 0.99 -9.42
CA ALA A 313 2.92 1.48 -9.38
C ALA A 313 2.85 3.02 -9.24
N ASP A 314 3.85 3.64 -8.60
CA ASP A 314 4.07 5.09 -8.57
C ASP A 314 5.56 5.46 -8.71
N PRO A 315 6.11 5.49 -9.93
CA PRO A 315 7.53 5.75 -10.16
C PRO A 315 7.97 7.17 -9.78
N LYS A 316 7.03 8.08 -9.53
CA LYS A 316 7.33 9.49 -9.20
C LYS A 316 8.20 9.64 -7.96
N ILE A 317 8.16 8.70 -7.02
CA ILE A 317 8.98 8.77 -5.80
C ILE A 317 10.45 8.49 -6.17
N ALA A 318 10.73 7.40 -6.87
CA ALA A 318 12.08 7.07 -7.33
C ALA A 318 12.66 8.19 -8.22
N THR A 319 11.87 8.73 -9.16
CA THR A 319 12.32 9.80 -10.07
C THR A 319 12.60 11.16 -9.37
N ARG A 320 12.11 11.35 -8.14
CA ARG A 320 12.50 12.52 -7.33
C ARG A 320 13.85 12.34 -6.66
N ASN A 321 14.22 11.11 -6.39
CA ASN A 321 15.36 10.77 -5.58
C ASN A 321 16.65 10.62 -6.40
N ILE A 322 16.51 10.07 -7.61
CA ILE A 322 17.64 9.85 -8.53
C ILE A 322 17.22 10.22 -9.95
N GLU A 323 18.24 10.51 -10.79
CA GLU A 323 18.03 10.63 -12.22
C GLU A 323 17.77 9.26 -12.85
N VAL A 324 16.74 9.15 -13.70
CA VAL A 324 16.37 7.90 -14.37
C VAL A 324 16.33 8.09 -15.87
N SER A 325 16.77 7.06 -16.60
CA SER A 325 16.75 7.03 -18.07
C SER A 325 15.35 6.73 -18.62
N GLY A 326 14.55 5.96 -17.89
CA GLY A 326 13.18 5.63 -18.26
C GLY A 326 12.38 5.10 -17.08
N TRP A 327 11.07 5.24 -17.15
CA TRP A 327 10.17 4.72 -16.14
C TRP A 327 8.85 4.25 -16.72
N LEU A 328 8.28 3.24 -16.10
CA LEU A 328 6.95 2.72 -16.42
C LEU A 328 6.08 2.69 -15.17
N LYS A 329 4.91 3.32 -15.25
CA LYS A 329 3.90 3.24 -14.21
C LYS A 329 3.00 2.04 -14.47
N THR A 330 3.15 0.98 -13.68
CA THR A 330 2.28 -0.19 -13.74
C THR A 330 2.24 -0.92 -12.41
N SER A 331 1.10 -1.52 -12.08
CA SER A 331 0.97 -2.51 -11.01
C SER A 331 1.20 -3.94 -11.50
N ASP A 332 1.22 -4.17 -12.82
CA ASP A 332 1.53 -5.47 -13.44
C ASP A 332 3.02 -5.59 -13.76
N LEU A 333 3.82 -5.88 -12.73
CA LEU A 333 5.24 -6.18 -12.90
C LEU A 333 5.46 -7.49 -13.66
N SER A 334 4.52 -8.43 -13.57
CA SER A 334 4.60 -9.75 -14.24
C SER A 334 4.70 -9.62 -15.75
N GLY A 335 3.86 -8.78 -16.35
CA GLY A 335 3.88 -8.53 -17.81
C GLY A 335 5.17 -7.88 -18.28
N VAL A 336 5.77 -7.01 -17.45
CA VAL A 336 7.05 -6.36 -17.79
C VAL A 336 8.21 -7.35 -17.77
N VAL A 337 8.32 -8.14 -16.70
CA VAL A 337 9.43 -9.10 -16.52
C VAL A 337 9.40 -10.15 -17.62
N ASN A 338 8.23 -10.73 -17.96
CA ASN A 338 8.10 -11.72 -19.03
C ASN A 338 8.57 -11.18 -20.39
N ARG A 339 8.18 -9.96 -20.76
CA ARG A 339 8.58 -9.38 -22.04
C ARG A 339 10.06 -8.97 -22.08
N SER A 340 10.63 -8.65 -20.94
CA SER A 340 12.07 -8.42 -20.84
C SER A 340 12.85 -9.72 -21.08
N GLU A 341 12.36 -10.86 -20.63
CA GLU A 341 12.93 -12.19 -20.88
C GLU A 341 12.81 -12.61 -22.36
N GLU A 342 11.63 -12.50 -22.97
CA GLU A 342 11.40 -12.86 -24.36
C GLU A 342 12.38 -12.13 -25.29
N HIS A 343 12.58 -10.83 -25.05
CA HIS A 343 13.44 -10.00 -25.89
C HIS A 343 14.93 -10.22 -25.67
N THR A 344 15.36 -10.56 -24.46
CA THR A 344 16.77 -10.90 -24.22
C THR A 344 17.13 -12.28 -24.80
N SER A 345 16.18 -13.23 -24.85
CA SER A 345 16.35 -14.51 -25.53
C SER A 345 16.60 -14.35 -27.03
N GLU A 346 15.88 -13.41 -27.69
CA GLU A 346 16.08 -13.07 -29.10
C GLU A 346 17.47 -12.48 -29.39
N LEU A 347 18.01 -11.64 -28.47
CA LEU A 347 19.32 -11.05 -28.62
C LEU A 347 20.46 -12.07 -28.47
N GLN A 348 20.33 -13.03 -27.56
CA GLN A 348 21.32 -14.10 -27.38
C GLN A 348 21.33 -15.08 -28.58
N SER A 349 20.17 -15.38 -29.17
CA SER A 349 20.06 -16.24 -30.35
C SER A 349 20.64 -15.61 -31.62
N GLN A 350 20.75 -14.27 -31.68
CA GLN A 350 21.37 -13.54 -32.81
C GLN A 350 22.89 -13.35 -32.68
N SER A 351 23.46 -13.65 -31.50
CA SER A 351 24.89 -13.50 -31.21
C SER A 351 25.66 -14.83 -31.24
N THR A 352 24.97 -15.94 -31.49
CA THR A 352 25.53 -17.28 -31.78
C THR A 352 25.43 -17.59 -33.27
#